data_a0cb87e2c8546953e7bfe07a6b419a67
#
_entry.id   a0cb87e2c8546953e7bfe07a6b419a67
#
_cell.length_a   1.000
_cell.length_b   1.000
_cell.length_c   1.000
_cell.angle_alpha   90.00
_cell.angle_beta   90.00
_cell.angle_gamma   90.00
#
_symmetry.space_group_name_H-M   'P 1'
#
loop_
_entity.id
_entity.type
_entity.pdbx_description
1 polymer ?
#
loop_
_entity_poly.entity_id
_entity_poly.type
_entity_poly.pdbx_seq_one_letter_code
_entity_poly.pdbx_strand_id
1 'polypeptide(L)'
;MKKVFLMLITLLIVSLAGCASKAPISSQPSASSQTQPAQPGVRAKTWSSQPPMEIDPKKTYHAIIHTNLGDISIKLFPEDAPKTVNNLIFLASHHFYDQLQFHRVIKNFMIQTGDPNGDGTGGPGYKFADELSSKHTYAPGVVAMANSGPNTNGSQFFIGSGSDVASLNKNPAYTIFGQVDGGMDVVEKIASVRVGPNSSGELSSPLDQVYMKTVEILEK
;
A
#
# COMPACT_ATOMS: atom_id res chain seq x y z
N MET A 1 -27.34 -47.97 -30.88
CA MET A 1 -28.45 -48.70 -30.17
C MET A 1 -28.94 -47.77 -29.06
N LYS A 2 -30.16 -47.31 -29.23
CA LYS A 2 -30.89 -46.39 -28.35
C LYS A 2 -31.34 -47.14 -27.09
N LYS A 3 -31.20 -46.52 -25.89
CA LYS A 3 -32.11 -46.80 -24.78
C LYS A 3 -32.45 -45.50 -24.09
N VAL A 4 -33.64 -45.03 -24.40
CA VAL A 4 -34.42 -44.01 -23.71
C VAL A 4 -34.96 -44.67 -22.43
N PHE A 5 -34.79 -44.02 -21.27
CA PHE A 5 -35.48 -44.40 -20.04
C PHE A 5 -36.32 -43.22 -19.58
N LEU A 6 -37.60 -43.36 -19.81
CA LEU A 6 -38.70 -42.49 -19.40
C LEU A 6 -39.11 -42.95 -18.00
N MET A 7 -39.11 -42.12 -16.98
CA MET A 7 -39.76 -42.47 -15.71
C MET A 7 -40.59 -41.32 -15.17
N LEU A 8 -41.81 -41.73 -14.91
CA LEU A 8 -43.01 -41.01 -14.59
C LEU A 8 -42.95 -40.15 -13.33
N ILE A 9 -43.64 -39.04 -13.44
CA ILE A 9 -44.10 -38.14 -12.40
C ILE A 9 -45.12 -38.84 -11.51
N THR A 10 -44.98 -38.76 -10.19
CA THR A 10 -46.11 -38.92 -9.26
C THR A 10 -46.15 -37.71 -8.31
N LEU A 11 -47.17 -36.93 -8.50
CA LEU A 11 -47.61 -35.80 -7.72
C LEU A 11 -48.28 -36.31 -6.44
N LEU A 12 -47.76 -35.97 -5.26
CA LEU A 12 -48.48 -36.23 -4.01
C LEU A 12 -48.68 -34.89 -3.29
N ILE A 13 -49.89 -34.39 -3.35
CA ILE A 13 -50.41 -33.26 -2.60
C ILE A 13 -50.79 -33.76 -1.21
N VAL A 14 -50.12 -33.29 -0.15
CA VAL A 14 -50.61 -33.41 1.20
C VAL A 14 -50.73 -32.01 1.80
N SER A 15 -52.00 -31.58 1.91
CA SER A 15 -52.38 -30.40 2.67
C SER A 15 -52.51 -30.78 4.15
N LEU A 16 -51.75 -30.15 5.03
CA LEU A 16 -52.08 -30.08 6.46
C LEU A 16 -51.92 -28.64 6.93
N ALA A 17 -53.05 -28.11 7.35
CA ALA A 17 -53.15 -26.87 8.14
C ALA A 17 -52.67 -27.13 9.58
N GLY A 18 -52.05 -26.14 10.20
CA GLY A 18 -51.99 -26.17 11.65
C GLY A 18 -50.87 -25.36 12.30
N CYS A 19 -51.28 -24.31 12.95
CA CYS A 19 -50.73 -23.66 14.16
C CYS A 19 -49.47 -22.80 14.03
N ALA A 20 -49.72 -21.51 14.09
CA ALA A 20 -48.78 -20.48 14.45
C ALA A 20 -48.20 -20.70 15.85
N SER A 21 -46.89 -20.82 15.96
CA SER A 21 -46.12 -20.60 17.20
C SER A 21 -45.11 -19.52 16.90
N LYS A 22 -45.31 -18.34 17.52
CA LYS A 22 -44.33 -17.26 17.57
C LYS A 22 -43.12 -17.74 18.39
N ALA A 23 -41.99 -17.99 17.74
CA ALA A 23 -40.71 -18.10 18.40
C ALA A 23 -40.10 -16.66 18.58
N PRO A 24 -39.45 -16.36 19.72
CA PRO A 24 -38.85 -15.06 19.91
C PRO A 24 -37.67 -14.86 18.98
N ILE A 25 -37.62 -13.68 18.36
CA ILE A 25 -36.51 -13.19 17.54
C ILE A 25 -35.31 -13.02 18.49
N SER A 26 -34.37 -13.95 18.45
CA SER A 26 -33.04 -13.78 19.03
C SER A 26 -32.32 -12.74 18.16
N SER A 27 -32.21 -11.53 18.67
CA SER A 27 -31.36 -10.48 18.12
C SER A 27 -29.90 -10.89 18.31
N GLN A 28 -29.30 -11.47 17.27
CA GLN A 28 -27.86 -11.61 17.18
C GLN A 28 -27.25 -10.18 17.17
N PRO A 29 -26.27 -9.86 18.02
CA PRO A 29 -25.60 -8.60 17.91
C PRO A 29 -24.85 -8.57 16.56
N SER A 30 -25.22 -7.61 15.71
CA SER A 30 -24.45 -7.24 14.52
C SER A 30 -23.01 -7.03 14.92
N ALA A 31 -22.10 -7.78 14.30
CA ALA A 31 -20.68 -7.54 14.41
C ALA A 31 -20.45 -6.06 14.05
N SER A 32 -20.07 -5.28 15.04
CA SER A 32 -19.66 -3.90 14.83
C SER A 32 -18.46 -3.92 13.89
N SER A 33 -18.65 -3.46 12.66
CA SER A 33 -17.57 -3.05 11.77
C SER A 33 -16.74 -2.05 12.57
N GLN A 34 -15.55 -2.46 13.01
CA GLN A 34 -14.57 -1.55 13.57
C GLN A 34 -14.13 -0.66 12.42
N THR A 35 -14.80 0.48 12.28
CA THR A 35 -14.37 1.58 11.45
C THR A 35 -13.03 2.04 12.01
N GLN A 36 -11.97 1.82 11.24
CA GLN A 36 -10.66 2.36 11.52
C GLN A 36 -10.83 3.87 11.78
N PRO A 37 -10.25 4.44 12.84
CA PRO A 37 -10.40 5.87 13.12
C PRO A 37 -9.87 6.66 11.92
N ALA A 38 -10.75 7.44 11.29
CA ALA A 38 -10.36 8.41 10.29
C ALA A 38 -9.33 9.35 10.90
N GLN A 39 -8.22 9.55 10.20
CA GLN A 39 -7.20 10.51 10.63
C GLN A 39 -7.82 11.91 10.77
N PRO A 40 -7.48 12.69 11.81
CA PRO A 40 -7.99 14.04 11.95
C PRO A 40 -7.51 14.90 10.78
N GLY A 41 -8.39 15.18 9.81
CA GLY A 41 -8.47 16.42 9.08
C GLY A 41 -7.28 16.96 8.31
N VAL A 42 -6.29 16.14 7.89
CA VAL A 42 -5.32 16.60 6.89
C VAL A 42 -5.97 16.46 5.51
N ARG A 43 -6.47 17.58 4.96
CA ARG A 43 -6.90 17.59 3.55
C ARG A 43 -5.69 17.17 2.69
N ALA A 44 -5.82 16.05 1.98
CA ALA A 44 -4.82 15.62 1.03
C ALA A 44 -4.51 16.76 0.06
N LYS A 45 -3.26 17.22 0.04
CA LYS A 45 -2.80 18.20 -0.95
C LYS A 45 -2.80 17.52 -2.30
N THR A 46 -3.39 18.13 -3.32
CA THR A 46 -3.45 17.58 -4.67
C THR A 46 -3.01 18.62 -5.70
N TRP A 47 -2.40 18.14 -6.77
CA TRP A 47 -1.91 18.93 -7.89
C TRP A 47 -2.50 18.39 -9.19
N SER A 48 -2.66 19.24 -10.18
CA SER A 48 -3.24 18.89 -11.48
C SER A 48 -2.26 18.16 -12.42
N SER A 49 -0.97 18.22 -12.13
CA SER A 49 0.09 17.61 -12.95
C SER A 49 1.32 17.28 -12.12
N GLN A 50 2.17 16.39 -12.65
CA GLN A 50 3.50 16.13 -12.11
C GLN A 50 4.30 17.44 -12.04
N PRO A 51 5.15 17.64 -10.99
CA PRO A 51 5.98 18.83 -10.87
C PRO A 51 6.99 18.93 -12.01
N PRO A 52 7.39 20.15 -12.40
CA PRO A 52 8.53 20.34 -13.29
C PRO A 52 9.80 19.74 -12.67
N MET A 53 10.79 19.45 -13.51
CA MET A 53 12.08 18.95 -13.03
C MET A 53 12.85 20.09 -12.33
N GLU A 54 13.08 19.94 -11.04
CA GLU A 54 13.77 20.94 -10.19
C GLU A 54 15.08 20.40 -9.61
N ILE A 55 15.27 19.08 -9.61
CA ILE A 55 16.51 18.47 -9.11
C ILE A 55 17.59 18.42 -10.20
N ASP A 56 18.85 18.40 -9.78
CA ASP A 56 19.98 18.02 -10.64
C ASP A 56 20.25 16.52 -10.49
N PRO A 57 20.01 15.67 -11.52
CA PRO A 57 20.24 14.24 -11.40
C PRO A 57 21.69 13.83 -11.07
N LYS A 58 22.65 14.73 -11.22
CA LYS A 58 24.07 14.46 -10.93
C LYS A 58 24.44 14.68 -9.44
N LYS A 59 23.55 15.29 -8.67
CA LYS A 59 23.74 15.50 -7.23
C LYS A 59 23.33 14.27 -6.43
N THR A 60 23.79 14.21 -5.20
CA THR A 60 23.41 13.15 -4.25
C THR A 60 22.28 13.63 -3.36
N TYR A 61 21.22 12.85 -3.27
CA TYR A 61 20.06 13.12 -2.40
C TYR A 61 19.82 11.97 -1.45
N HIS A 62 19.46 12.32 -0.21
CA HIS A 62 18.95 11.40 0.78
C HIS A 62 17.58 11.86 1.27
N ALA A 63 16.70 10.91 1.55
CA ALA A 63 15.46 11.16 2.26
C ALA A 63 15.54 10.52 3.65
N ILE A 64 15.27 11.31 4.70
CA ILE A 64 15.12 10.80 6.05
C ILE A 64 13.64 10.75 6.38
N ILE A 65 13.12 9.55 6.54
CA ILE A 65 11.72 9.34 6.96
C ILE A 65 11.72 9.25 8.49
N HIS A 66 11.21 10.27 9.15
CA HIS A 66 11.00 10.26 10.59
C HIS A 66 9.69 9.54 10.90
N THR A 67 9.74 8.35 11.47
CA THR A 67 8.56 7.59 11.86
C THR A 67 8.29 7.65 13.37
N ASN A 68 7.13 7.19 13.79
CA ASN A 68 6.86 7.04 15.22
C ASN A 68 7.65 5.87 15.87
N LEU A 69 8.32 5.02 15.08
CA LEU A 69 9.14 3.88 15.55
C LEU A 69 10.65 4.09 15.38
N GLY A 70 11.08 5.23 14.80
CA GLY A 70 12.47 5.58 14.54
C GLY A 70 12.63 6.16 13.13
N ASP A 71 13.87 6.44 12.74
CA ASP A 71 14.22 7.09 11.48
C ASP A 71 14.71 6.05 10.47
N ILE A 72 14.34 6.27 9.19
CA ILE A 72 14.80 5.47 8.05
C ILE A 72 15.50 6.42 7.08
N SER A 73 16.78 6.18 6.82
CA SER A 73 17.58 6.91 5.84
C SER A 73 17.59 6.16 4.51
N ILE A 74 17.34 6.89 3.42
CA ILE A 74 17.27 6.37 2.06
C ILE A 74 18.20 7.16 1.17
N LYS A 75 19.18 6.49 0.56
CA LYS A 75 19.94 7.04 -0.57
C LYS A 75 19.06 6.98 -1.82
N LEU A 76 18.83 8.12 -2.47
CA LEU A 76 18.05 8.23 -3.69
C LEU A 76 18.90 8.01 -4.94
N PHE A 77 18.26 7.60 -6.05
CA PHE A 77 18.90 7.30 -7.33
C PHE A 77 18.43 8.25 -8.43
N PRO A 78 18.80 9.56 -8.38
CA PRO A 78 18.31 10.57 -9.31
C PRO A 78 18.77 10.36 -10.76
N GLU A 79 19.90 9.69 -10.99
CA GLU A 79 20.36 9.35 -12.35
C GLU A 79 19.53 8.26 -13.00
N ASP A 80 19.00 7.32 -12.21
CA ASP A 80 18.28 6.14 -12.70
C ASP A 80 16.76 6.33 -12.75
N ALA A 81 16.23 7.19 -11.86
CA ALA A 81 14.82 7.51 -11.75
C ALA A 81 14.58 9.00 -11.47
N PRO A 82 15.03 9.91 -12.36
CA PRO A 82 15.03 11.36 -12.11
C PRO A 82 13.63 11.92 -11.85
N LYS A 83 12.61 11.51 -12.59
CA LYS A 83 11.23 11.98 -12.38
C LYS A 83 10.66 11.52 -11.05
N THR A 84 10.95 10.29 -10.66
CA THR A 84 10.48 9.70 -9.42
C THR A 84 11.15 10.36 -8.22
N VAL A 85 12.47 10.57 -8.26
CA VAL A 85 13.20 11.29 -7.20
C VAL A 85 12.72 12.74 -7.09
N ASN A 86 12.58 13.44 -8.22
CA ASN A 86 12.02 14.80 -8.26
C ASN A 86 10.62 14.86 -7.64
N ASN A 87 9.78 13.90 -7.96
CA ASN A 87 8.43 13.79 -7.40
C ASN A 87 8.44 13.59 -5.88
N LEU A 88 9.28 12.67 -5.37
CA LEU A 88 9.41 12.45 -3.93
C LEU A 88 9.86 13.74 -3.22
N ILE A 89 10.90 14.41 -3.74
CA ILE A 89 11.45 15.63 -3.16
C ILE A 89 10.41 16.75 -3.17
N PHE A 90 9.71 16.95 -4.28
CA PHE A 90 8.62 17.91 -4.38
C PHE A 90 7.53 17.64 -3.34
N LEU A 91 7.04 16.43 -3.25
CA LEU A 91 5.97 16.08 -2.30
C LEU A 91 6.43 16.22 -0.86
N ALA A 92 7.67 15.83 -0.53
CA ALA A 92 8.24 15.98 0.80
C ALA A 92 8.38 17.46 1.19
N SER A 93 8.91 18.31 0.31
CA SER A 93 9.06 19.76 0.55
C SER A 93 7.72 20.49 0.74
N HIS A 94 6.65 19.92 0.20
CA HIS A 94 5.30 20.43 0.40
C HIS A 94 4.56 19.74 1.57
N HIS A 95 5.25 18.99 2.42
CA HIS A 95 4.66 18.30 3.58
C HIS A 95 3.50 17.36 3.20
N PHE A 96 3.58 16.74 2.02
CA PHE A 96 2.55 15.81 1.56
C PHE A 96 2.56 14.51 2.37
N TYR A 97 3.75 14.06 2.74
CA TYR A 97 3.97 12.80 3.44
C TYR A 97 3.73 12.88 4.96
N ASP A 98 3.56 14.09 5.51
CA ASP A 98 3.40 14.28 6.95
C ASP A 98 2.19 13.53 7.49
N GLN A 99 2.38 12.75 8.54
CA GLN A 99 1.38 11.94 9.23
C GLN A 99 0.77 10.80 8.39
N LEU A 100 1.30 10.49 7.20
CA LEU A 100 0.80 9.37 6.41
C LEU A 100 1.18 8.02 7.02
N GLN A 101 0.24 7.09 7.02
CA GLN A 101 0.39 5.76 7.60
C GLN A 101 1.15 4.82 6.65
N PHE A 102 1.79 3.81 7.23
CA PHE A 102 2.10 2.58 6.51
C PHE A 102 0.82 1.74 6.48
N HIS A 103 0.04 1.90 5.44
CA HIS A 103 -1.30 1.31 5.32
C HIS A 103 -1.32 -0.16 4.91
N ARG A 104 -0.20 -0.67 4.36
CA ARG A 104 -0.03 -2.06 3.96
C ARG A 104 1.33 -2.56 4.39
N VAL A 105 1.33 -3.62 5.21
CA VAL A 105 2.53 -4.23 5.77
C VAL A 105 2.46 -5.74 5.58
N ILE A 106 3.43 -6.31 4.89
CA ILE A 106 3.58 -7.76 4.73
C ILE A 106 4.97 -8.15 5.18
N LYS A 107 5.04 -8.89 6.29
CA LYS A 107 6.28 -9.39 6.85
C LYS A 107 7.08 -10.17 5.80
N ASN A 108 8.41 -9.98 5.76
CA ASN A 108 9.37 -10.53 4.81
C ASN A 108 9.23 -10.02 3.36
N PHE A 109 8.22 -9.23 3.03
CA PHE A 109 8.01 -8.70 1.69
C PHE A 109 8.24 -7.19 1.64
N MET A 110 7.31 -6.37 2.15
CA MET A 110 7.45 -4.92 2.09
C MET A 110 6.56 -4.18 3.11
N ILE A 111 6.89 -2.92 3.36
CA ILE A 111 6.05 -1.93 4.03
C ILE A 111 5.71 -0.83 3.04
N GLN A 112 4.43 -0.50 2.87
CA GLN A 112 3.93 0.45 1.86
C GLN A 112 3.27 1.65 2.54
N THR A 113 3.53 2.84 2.00
CA THR A 113 3.06 4.13 2.51
C THR A 113 2.84 5.14 1.37
N GLY A 114 2.65 6.44 1.70
CA GLY A 114 2.52 7.52 0.72
C GLY A 114 1.09 7.70 0.19
N ASP A 115 0.12 7.05 0.81
CA ASP A 115 -1.29 7.18 0.50
C ASP A 115 -2.00 8.11 1.48
N PRO A 116 -2.52 9.27 1.03
CA PRO A 116 -3.25 10.19 1.90
C PRO A 116 -4.62 9.65 2.37
N ASN A 117 -5.19 8.66 1.68
CA ASN A 117 -6.44 8.01 2.08
C ASN A 117 -6.20 6.86 3.07
N GLY A 118 -5.00 6.24 3.04
CA GLY A 118 -4.65 5.12 3.90
C GLY A 118 -5.34 3.79 3.56
N ASP A 119 -5.88 3.65 2.36
CA ASP A 119 -6.61 2.47 1.87
C ASP A 119 -6.07 1.91 0.54
N GLY A 120 -4.99 2.48 0.02
CA GLY A 120 -4.35 2.12 -1.23
C GLY A 120 -4.86 2.89 -2.45
N THR A 121 -5.87 3.76 -2.31
CA THR A 121 -6.52 4.45 -3.44
C THR A 121 -6.05 5.88 -3.65
N GLY A 122 -5.43 6.50 -2.63
CA GLY A 122 -5.04 7.90 -2.65
C GLY A 122 -3.75 8.18 -3.41
N GLY A 123 -3.53 9.47 -3.69
CA GLY A 123 -2.35 9.94 -4.40
C GLY A 123 -2.31 11.47 -4.51
N PRO A 124 -1.33 12.01 -5.26
CA PRO A 124 -1.07 13.44 -5.33
C PRO A 124 -1.99 14.18 -6.33
N GLY A 125 -2.96 13.49 -6.95
CA GLY A 125 -3.88 14.05 -7.95
C GLY A 125 -3.44 13.85 -9.39
N TYR A 126 -2.25 13.30 -9.64
CA TYR A 126 -1.71 12.99 -10.97
C TYR A 126 -1.04 11.60 -10.97
N LYS A 127 -0.75 11.11 -12.17
CA LYS A 127 0.04 9.91 -12.42
C LYS A 127 1.18 10.22 -13.38
N PHE A 128 2.27 9.44 -13.29
CA PHE A 128 3.43 9.58 -14.18
C PHE A 128 4.02 8.23 -14.58
N ALA A 129 4.83 8.26 -15.65
CA ALA A 129 5.39 7.07 -16.28
C ALA A 129 6.43 6.38 -15.40
N ASP A 130 6.56 5.07 -15.59
CA ASP A 130 7.59 4.26 -14.98
C ASP A 130 8.99 4.64 -15.49
N GLU A 131 9.98 4.48 -14.62
CA GLU A 131 11.41 4.62 -14.91
C GLU A 131 12.10 3.29 -14.54
N LEU A 132 11.86 2.25 -15.35
CA LEU A 132 12.39 0.92 -15.11
C LEU A 132 13.85 0.85 -15.52
N SER A 133 14.74 0.57 -14.58
CA SER A 133 16.18 0.41 -14.79
C SER A 133 16.62 -1.02 -14.46
N SER A 134 17.52 -1.58 -15.27
CA SER A 134 18.14 -2.87 -14.99
C SER A 134 19.34 -2.80 -14.01
N LYS A 135 19.73 -1.59 -13.58
CA LYS A 135 20.88 -1.39 -12.67
C LYS A 135 20.62 -1.86 -11.24
N HIS A 136 19.35 -1.88 -10.83
CA HIS A 136 18.95 -2.22 -9.48
C HIS A 136 18.05 -3.46 -9.48
N THR A 137 18.04 -4.18 -8.37
CA THR A 137 17.21 -5.36 -8.15
C THR A 137 16.38 -5.20 -6.88
N TYR A 138 15.24 -5.88 -6.84
CA TYR A 138 14.44 -5.91 -5.62
C TYR A 138 15.13 -6.82 -4.60
N ALA A 139 15.57 -6.21 -3.51
CA ALA A 139 16.23 -6.83 -2.36
C ALA A 139 15.80 -6.13 -1.08
N PRO A 140 16.06 -6.67 0.11
CA PRO A 140 15.78 -5.97 1.36
C PRO A 140 16.38 -4.55 1.38
N GLY A 141 15.59 -3.58 1.83
CA GLY A 141 15.93 -2.16 1.84
C GLY A 141 15.72 -1.43 0.52
N VAL A 142 15.36 -2.10 -0.60
CA VAL A 142 14.99 -1.42 -1.84
C VAL A 142 13.80 -0.50 -1.62
N VAL A 143 13.82 0.68 -2.25
CA VAL A 143 12.69 1.61 -2.25
C VAL A 143 12.18 1.76 -3.66
N ALA A 144 10.89 1.45 -3.87
CA ALA A 144 10.27 1.45 -5.18
C ALA A 144 8.84 2.02 -5.14
N MET A 145 8.41 2.60 -6.27
CA MET A 145 7.05 3.12 -6.40
C MET A 145 6.02 1.98 -6.40
N ALA A 146 4.94 2.18 -5.66
CA ALA A 146 3.73 1.39 -5.84
C ALA A 146 2.91 1.97 -7.00
N ASN A 147 2.28 1.10 -7.80
CA ASN A 147 1.45 1.50 -8.92
C ASN A 147 0.23 0.56 -9.09
N SER A 148 -0.72 0.96 -9.93
CA SER A 148 -1.92 0.18 -10.29
C SER A 148 -1.84 -0.32 -11.74
N GLY A 149 -0.65 -0.67 -12.19
CA GLY A 149 -0.31 -1.06 -13.55
C GLY A 149 0.67 -0.08 -14.20
N PRO A 150 1.10 -0.32 -15.44
CA PRO A 150 2.14 0.47 -16.10
C PRO A 150 1.81 1.97 -16.14
N ASN A 151 2.82 2.81 -15.83
CA ASN A 151 2.74 4.27 -15.93
C ASN A 151 1.67 4.90 -15.03
N THR A 152 1.46 4.34 -13.85
CA THR A 152 0.48 4.86 -12.88
C THR A 152 1.11 5.24 -11.55
N ASN A 153 2.40 5.60 -11.52
CA ASN A 153 3.07 6.10 -10.33
C ASN A 153 2.41 7.39 -9.84
N GLY A 154 2.38 7.56 -8.53
CA GLY A 154 1.82 8.75 -7.88
C GLY A 154 2.68 9.17 -6.69
N SER A 155 2.16 8.99 -5.47
CA SER A 155 2.90 9.27 -4.22
C SER A 155 3.22 8.02 -3.42
N GLN A 156 2.55 6.89 -3.69
CA GLN A 156 2.73 5.67 -2.92
C GLN A 156 4.04 4.97 -3.28
N PHE A 157 4.74 4.49 -2.27
CA PHE A 157 5.97 3.71 -2.41
C PHE A 157 6.06 2.62 -1.35
N PHE A 158 6.93 1.65 -1.60
CA PHE A 158 7.21 0.60 -0.62
C PHE A 158 8.72 0.47 -0.36
N ILE A 159 9.03 -0.06 0.81
CA ILE A 159 10.39 -0.44 1.21
C ILE A 159 10.40 -1.96 1.39
N GLY A 160 11.32 -2.64 0.73
CA GLY A 160 11.52 -4.08 0.89
C GLY A 160 11.94 -4.41 2.32
N SER A 161 11.15 -5.20 3.04
CA SER A 161 11.40 -5.53 4.45
C SER A 161 12.07 -6.90 4.65
N GLY A 162 12.14 -7.72 3.60
CA GLY A 162 12.71 -9.06 3.71
C GLY A 162 12.94 -9.73 2.36
N SER A 163 13.33 -11.00 2.38
CA SER A 163 13.79 -11.76 1.21
C SER A 163 12.73 -11.94 0.11
N ASP A 164 11.45 -11.94 0.48
CA ASP A 164 10.36 -12.25 -0.46
C ASP A 164 10.15 -11.15 -1.51
N VAL A 165 10.66 -9.93 -1.25
CA VAL A 165 10.66 -8.83 -2.22
C VAL A 165 11.44 -9.20 -3.50
N ALA A 166 12.42 -10.10 -3.40
CA ALA A 166 13.19 -10.59 -4.53
C ALA A 166 12.35 -11.34 -5.59
N SER A 167 11.14 -11.80 -5.21
CA SER A 167 10.19 -12.39 -6.17
C SER A 167 9.79 -11.44 -7.28
N LEU A 168 9.84 -10.12 -7.03
CA LEU A 168 9.55 -9.08 -8.03
C LEU A 168 10.58 -9.02 -9.16
N ASN A 169 11.79 -9.58 -8.97
CA ASN A 169 12.81 -9.64 -10.02
C ASN A 169 12.41 -10.55 -11.20
N LYS A 170 11.42 -11.44 -11.02
CA LYS A 170 10.91 -12.28 -12.10
C LYS A 170 10.13 -11.49 -13.14
N ASN A 171 9.50 -10.39 -12.73
CA ASN A 171 8.73 -9.50 -13.60
C ASN A 171 8.82 -8.07 -13.06
N PRO A 172 9.93 -7.34 -13.31
CA PRO A 172 10.14 -5.99 -12.81
C PRO A 172 9.11 -5.02 -13.38
N ALA A 173 8.28 -4.42 -12.50
CA ALA A 173 7.19 -3.53 -12.89
C ALA A 173 7.09 -2.26 -12.01
N TYR A 174 8.02 -2.10 -11.07
CA TYR A 174 8.00 -1.01 -10.11
C TYR A 174 9.29 -0.20 -10.22
N THR A 175 9.18 1.11 -10.39
CA THR A 175 10.36 2.00 -10.47
C THR A 175 11.14 1.97 -9.17
N ILE A 176 12.35 1.42 -9.18
CA ILE A 176 13.31 1.50 -8.07
C ILE A 176 13.95 2.88 -8.11
N PHE A 177 13.87 3.63 -7.02
CA PHE A 177 14.38 4.99 -6.95
C PHE A 177 15.26 5.28 -5.73
N GLY A 178 15.50 4.27 -4.89
CA GLY A 178 16.34 4.41 -3.71
C GLY A 178 16.66 3.10 -3.02
N GLN A 179 17.53 3.21 -2.01
CA GLN A 179 17.95 2.12 -1.13
C GLN A 179 18.07 2.65 0.29
N VAL A 180 17.54 1.92 1.26
CA VAL A 180 17.78 2.18 2.69
C VAL A 180 19.27 2.01 2.97
N ASP A 181 19.90 3.05 3.50
CA ASP A 181 21.30 3.09 3.93
C ASP A 181 21.45 3.28 5.44
N GLY A 182 20.34 3.49 6.16
CA GLY A 182 20.27 3.56 7.61
C GLY A 182 18.86 3.24 8.12
N GLY A 183 18.72 2.61 9.31
CA GLY A 183 17.42 2.34 9.91
C GLY A 183 16.70 1.09 9.40
N MET A 184 17.39 0.08 8.85
CA MET A 184 16.77 -1.20 8.49
C MET A 184 16.10 -1.89 9.68
N ASP A 185 16.63 -1.73 10.89
CA ASP A 185 15.99 -2.22 12.12
C ASP A 185 14.61 -1.57 12.37
N VAL A 186 14.44 -0.30 11.96
CA VAL A 186 13.14 0.38 12.00
C VAL A 186 12.18 -0.19 10.93
N VAL A 187 12.67 -0.45 9.73
CA VAL A 187 11.89 -1.13 8.67
C VAL A 187 11.39 -2.49 9.17
N GLU A 188 12.26 -3.27 9.82
CA GLU A 188 11.92 -4.59 10.40
C GLU A 188 10.92 -4.48 11.55
N LYS A 189 11.06 -3.46 12.42
CA LYS A 189 10.07 -3.17 13.48
C LYS A 189 8.70 -2.88 12.89
N ILE A 190 8.63 -2.04 11.85
CA ILE A 190 7.39 -1.74 11.14
C ILE A 190 6.82 -3.01 10.50
N ALA A 191 7.66 -3.81 9.83
CA ALA A 191 7.23 -5.06 9.19
C ALA A 191 6.76 -6.14 10.18
N SER A 192 7.03 -5.95 11.47
CA SER A 192 6.69 -6.90 12.54
C SER A 192 5.46 -6.49 13.37
N VAL A 193 4.81 -5.36 13.05
CA VAL A 193 3.58 -4.96 13.73
C VAL A 193 2.45 -5.96 13.47
N ARG A 194 1.48 -6.01 14.37
CA ARG A 194 0.29 -6.84 14.17
C ARG A 194 -0.53 -6.31 13.02
N VAL A 195 -1.01 -7.20 12.16
CA VAL A 195 -1.85 -6.85 11.02
C VAL A 195 -3.18 -7.59 11.07
N GLY A 196 -4.22 -6.94 10.55
CA GLY A 196 -5.53 -7.50 10.28
C GLY A 196 -5.83 -7.53 8.78
N PRO A 197 -7.00 -8.02 8.38
CA PRO A 197 -7.44 -8.00 6.99
C PRO A 197 -7.69 -6.55 6.53
N ASN A 198 -7.23 -6.24 5.33
CA ASN A 198 -7.62 -5.03 4.62
C ASN A 198 -9.01 -5.21 3.94
N SER A 199 -9.46 -4.23 3.15
CA SER A 199 -10.75 -4.27 2.45
C SER A 199 -10.87 -5.41 1.42
N SER A 200 -9.76 -5.97 0.94
CA SER A 200 -9.73 -7.13 0.03
C SER A 200 -9.56 -8.48 0.76
N GLY A 201 -9.43 -8.47 2.10
CA GLY A 201 -9.22 -9.67 2.91
C GLY A 201 -7.74 -10.07 3.06
N GLU A 202 -6.79 -9.31 2.50
CA GLU A 202 -5.35 -9.55 2.71
C GLU A 202 -4.94 -9.17 4.14
N LEU A 203 -4.21 -10.04 4.83
CA LEU A 203 -3.67 -9.76 6.16
C LEU A 203 -2.47 -8.82 6.06
N SER A 204 -2.73 -7.53 5.95
CA SER A 204 -1.72 -6.51 5.70
C SER A 204 -2.01 -5.14 6.30
N SER A 205 -3.21 -4.91 6.84
CA SER A 205 -3.56 -3.63 7.47
C SER A 205 -3.04 -3.58 8.91
N PRO A 206 -2.12 -2.67 9.27
CA PRO A 206 -1.63 -2.55 10.63
C PRO A 206 -2.75 -2.29 11.64
N LEU A 207 -2.75 -3.04 12.75
CA LEU A 207 -3.65 -2.83 13.89
C LEU A 207 -3.12 -1.78 14.85
N ASP A 208 -1.81 -1.56 14.85
CA ASP A 208 -1.13 -0.52 15.62
C ASP A 208 -0.81 0.66 14.69
N GLN A 209 -0.91 1.88 15.19
CA GLN A 209 -0.61 3.07 14.38
C GLN A 209 0.89 3.13 14.06
N VAL A 210 1.22 3.02 12.78
CA VAL A 210 2.57 3.21 12.24
C VAL A 210 2.52 4.24 11.13
N TYR A 211 3.26 5.35 11.30
CA TYR A 211 3.17 6.48 10.37
C TYR A 211 4.49 7.24 10.26
N MET A 212 4.63 7.96 9.15
CA MET A 212 5.68 8.95 8.93
C MET A 212 5.26 10.24 9.67
N LYS A 213 6.12 10.77 10.55
CA LYS A 213 5.93 12.10 11.13
C LYS A 213 6.20 13.16 10.08
N THR A 214 7.35 13.06 9.42
CA THR A 214 7.81 13.96 8.35
C THR A 214 8.80 13.21 7.44
N VAL A 215 9.06 13.79 6.27
CA VAL A 215 10.15 13.37 5.37
C VAL A 215 11.07 14.58 5.14
N GLU A 216 12.32 14.46 5.56
CA GLU A 216 13.37 15.45 5.35
C GLU A 216 14.23 15.08 4.13
N ILE A 217 14.60 16.07 3.32
CA ILE A 217 15.47 15.87 2.15
C ILE A 217 16.83 16.53 2.41
N LEU A 218 17.88 15.75 2.22
CA LEU A 218 19.26 16.20 2.31
C LEU A 218 19.90 16.16 0.91
N GLU A 219 20.39 17.30 0.44
CA GLU A 219 21.19 17.44 -0.79
C GLU A 219 22.67 17.56 -0.41
N LYS A 220 23.56 16.82 -1.12
CA LYS A 220 25.03 16.87 -0.93
C LYS A 220 25.74 17.09 -2.26
#